data_b77b9b3ce58fbf49ea5342a606d9ff40
#
_entry.id   b77b9b3ce58fbf49ea5342a606d9ff40
#
_cell.length_a   1.000
_cell.length_b   1.000
_cell.length_c   1.000
_cell.angle_alpha   90.00
_cell.angle_beta   90.00
_cell.angle_gamma   90.00
#
_symmetry.space_group_name_H-M   'P 1'
#
loop_
_entity.id
_entity.type
_entity.pdbx_description
1 polymer ?
#
loop_
_entity_poly.entity_id
_entity_poly.type
_entity_poly.pdbx_seq_one_letter_code
_entity_poly.pdbx_strand_id
1 'polypeptide(L)'
;PLYSSAASDVYKRQVLALSLNEGAYMAEILRSGLQAVKSGQRTAGMALGMTHGQIMRKIVLPQAARIVLPPMGNQMISMLKSSALVSVIAVQELLLVANQAASASFRYFEALCAAGIYYLLLTSLFMIFQSWLERVLDPRQRRSKSQKRLTRLFKLPKTVREEP
;
A
#
# COMPACT_ATOMS: atom_id res chain seq x y z
N PRO A 1 15.32 36.04 11.97
CA PRO A 1 14.20 35.35 12.66
C PRO A 1 12.95 35.21 11.78
N LEU A 2 12.67 36.16 10.87
CA LEU A 2 11.50 36.11 9.98
C LEU A 2 11.56 34.97 8.95
N TYR A 3 12.73 34.59 8.49
CA TYR A 3 12.94 33.51 7.52
C TYR A 3 12.63 32.12 8.11
N SER A 4 12.96 31.92 9.39
CA SER A 4 12.68 30.66 10.11
C SER A 4 11.18 30.44 10.35
N SER A 5 10.44 31.51 10.62
CA SER A 5 8.99 31.49 10.82
C SER A 5 8.25 31.15 9.51
N ALA A 6 8.60 31.78 8.40
CA ALA A 6 7.98 31.54 7.09
C ALA A 6 8.23 30.09 6.61
N ALA A 7 9.44 29.56 6.77
CA ALA A 7 9.76 28.18 6.43
C ALA A 7 8.97 27.16 7.28
N SER A 8 8.81 27.44 8.59
CA SER A 8 7.98 26.63 9.49
C SER A 8 6.50 26.60 9.06
N ASP A 9 5.97 27.74 8.61
CA ASP A 9 4.57 27.83 8.19
C ASP A 9 4.32 27.13 6.85
N VAL A 10 5.23 27.21 5.91
CA VAL A 10 5.17 26.45 4.66
C VAL A 10 5.18 24.94 4.94
N TYR A 11 6.09 24.49 5.81
CA TYR A 11 6.16 23.09 6.21
C TYR A 11 4.85 22.59 6.85
N LYS A 12 4.28 23.36 7.79
CA LYS A 12 3.01 23.01 8.43
C LYS A 12 1.84 22.92 7.44
N ARG A 13 1.70 23.90 6.54
CA ARG A 13 0.66 23.91 5.51
C ARG A 13 0.77 22.69 4.60
N GLN A 14 1.99 22.30 4.24
CA GLN A 14 2.25 21.15 3.41
C GLN A 14 1.91 19.84 4.11
N VAL A 15 2.35 19.65 5.37
CA VAL A 15 2.00 18.47 6.16
C VAL A 15 0.48 18.35 6.27
N LEU A 16 -0.23 19.45 6.50
CA LEU A 16 -1.69 19.47 6.53
C LEU A 16 -2.29 19.05 5.19
N ALA A 17 -1.83 19.63 4.09
CA ALA A 17 -2.35 19.33 2.75
C ALA A 17 -2.13 17.86 2.36
N LEU A 18 -0.92 17.34 2.59
CA LEU A 18 -0.59 15.93 2.33
C LEU A 18 -1.38 15.00 3.24
N SER A 19 -1.52 15.34 4.53
CA SER A 19 -2.28 14.53 5.49
C SER A 19 -3.76 14.44 5.14
N LEU A 20 -4.37 15.55 4.70
CA LEU A 20 -5.76 15.57 4.25
C LEU A 20 -5.97 14.75 2.99
N ASN A 21 -5.08 14.91 2.02
CA ASN A 21 -5.13 14.14 0.77
C ASN A 21 -4.96 12.63 1.04
N GLU A 22 -3.96 12.26 1.82
CA GLU A 22 -3.70 10.86 2.16
C GLU A 22 -4.81 10.27 3.04
N GLY A 23 -5.35 11.06 3.97
CA GLY A 23 -6.50 10.68 4.78
C GLY A 23 -7.74 10.35 3.94
N ALA A 24 -7.99 11.11 2.87
CA ALA A 24 -9.09 10.82 1.95
C ALA A 24 -8.90 9.50 1.21
N TYR A 25 -7.69 9.24 0.68
CA TYR A 25 -7.37 7.95 0.04
C TYR A 25 -7.48 6.78 1.01
N MET A 26 -6.95 6.92 2.22
CA MET A 26 -7.05 5.88 3.26
C MET A 26 -8.50 5.61 3.67
N ALA A 27 -9.33 6.64 3.80
CA ALA A 27 -10.74 6.49 4.11
C ALA A 27 -11.47 5.68 3.02
N GLU A 28 -11.18 5.93 1.74
CA GLU A 28 -11.79 5.20 0.63
C GLU A 28 -11.29 3.75 0.56
N ILE A 29 -10.02 3.49 0.81
CA ILE A 29 -9.47 2.13 0.91
C ILE A 29 -10.17 1.35 2.05
N LEU A 30 -10.33 1.96 3.22
CA LEU A 30 -11.01 1.34 4.35
C LEU A 30 -12.49 1.07 4.03
N ARG A 31 -13.17 2.03 3.42
CA ARG A 31 -14.56 1.90 3.01
C ARG A 31 -14.74 0.76 2.01
N SER A 32 -13.94 0.72 0.96
CA SER A 32 -13.99 -0.32 -0.06
C SER A 32 -13.72 -1.71 0.53
N GLY A 33 -12.77 -1.84 1.43
CA GLY A 33 -12.48 -3.09 2.14
C GLY A 33 -13.62 -3.58 3.02
N LEU A 34 -14.31 -2.67 3.72
CA LEU A 34 -15.49 -3.01 4.53
C LEU A 34 -16.68 -3.46 3.64
N GLN A 35 -16.84 -2.84 2.48
CA GLN A 35 -17.89 -3.19 1.52
C GLN A 35 -17.60 -4.49 0.78
N ALA A 36 -16.33 -4.84 0.57
CA ALA A 36 -15.92 -6.08 -0.09
C ALA A 36 -16.24 -7.35 0.71
N VAL A 37 -16.54 -7.24 2.00
CA VAL A 37 -17.00 -8.37 2.82
C VAL A 37 -18.42 -8.74 2.40
N LYS A 38 -18.59 -9.99 1.93
CA LYS A 38 -19.86 -10.51 1.40
C LYS A 38 -21.01 -10.30 2.39
N SER A 39 -22.12 -9.75 1.91
CA SER A 39 -23.34 -9.51 2.70
C SER A 39 -23.88 -10.77 3.39
N GLY A 40 -23.78 -11.93 2.74
CA GLY A 40 -24.16 -13.21 3.32
C GLY A 40 -23.47 -13.57 4.65
N GLN A 41 -22.26 -13.08 4.87
CA GLN A 41 -21.56 -13.26 6.15
C GLN A 41 -22.24 -12.48 7.30
N ARG A 42 -22.76 -11.31 6.99
CA ARG A 42 -23.52 -10.49 7.94
C ARG A 42 -24.89 -11.12 8.24
N THR A 43 -25.58 -11.58 7.17
CA THR A 43 -26.87 -12.26 7.29
C THR A 43 -26.75 -13.57 8.09
N ALA A 44 -25.72 -14.37 7.83
CA ALA A 44 -25.46 -15.58 8.60
C ALA A 44 -25.20 -15.28 10.10
N GLY A 45 -24.45 -14.22 10.41
CA GLY A 45 -24.26 -13.77 11.78
C GLY A 45 -25.57 -13.35 12.46
N MET A 46 -26.45 -12.66 11.76
CA MET A 46 -27.78 -12.28 12.27
C MET A 46 -28.66 -13.52 12.53
N ALA A 47 -28.63 -14.50 11.62
CA ALA A 47 -29.37 -15.76 11.80
C ALA A 47 -28.91 -16.57 13.02
N LEU A 48 -27.63 -16.40 13.44
CA LEU A 48 -27.10 -16.98 14.67
C LEU A 48 -27.37 -16.14 15.93
N GLY A 49 -28.19 -15.10 15.84
CA GLY A 49 -28.54 -14.24 16.98
C GLY A 49 -27.41 -13.28 17.40
N MET A 50 -26.39 -13.06 16.58
CA MET A 50 -25.31 -12.12 16.91
C MET A 50 -25.76 -10.67 16.77
N THR A 51 -25.36 -9.83 17.71
CA THR A 51 -25.59 -8.39 17.63
C THR A 51 -24.74 -7.75 16.52
N HIS A 52 -25.16 -6.59 16.02
CA HIS A 52 -24.45 -5.86 14.95
C HIS A 52 -22.97 -5.60 15.31
N GLY A 53 -22.69 -5.25 16.56
CA GLY A 53 -21.33 -5.06 17.07
C GLY A 53 -20.49 -6.35 17.09
N GLN A 54 -21.11 -7.48 17.42
CA GLN A 54 -20.44 -8.78 17.40
C GLN A 54 -20.12 -9.22 15.96
N ILE A 55 -21.05 -9.02 15.03
CA ILE A 55 -20.84 -9.28 13.59
C ILE A 55 -19.69 -8.43 13.07
N MET A 56 -19.71 -7.13 13.37
CA MET A 56 -18.66 -6.21 12.93
C MET A 56 -17.29 -6.66 13.45
N ARG A 57 -17.18 -6.93 14.73
CA ARG A 57 -15.92 -7.21 15.42
C ARG A 57 -15.36 -8.60 15.13
N LYS A 58 -16.23 -9.63 15.06
CA LYS A 58 -15.81 -11.04 14.92
C LYS A 58 -15.80 -11.54 13.49
N ILE A 59 -16.60 -10.95 12.60
CA ILE A 59 -16.77 -11.43 11.22
C ILE A 59 -16.23 -10.42 10.22
N VAL A 60 -16.71 -9.17 10.24
CA VAL A 60 -16.45 -8.20 9.19
C VAL A 60 -15.03 -7.63 9.31
N LEU A 61 -14.66 -7.12 10.47
CA LEU A 61 -13.39 -6.43 10.68
C LEU A 61 -12.16 -7.31 10.37
N PRO A 62 -12.08 -8.58 10.83
CA PRO A 62 -10.92 -9.42 10.52
C PRO A 62 -10.84 -9.82 9.04
N GLN A 63 -11.95 -9.86 8.33
CA GLN A 63 -11.97 -10.11 6.89
C GLN A 63 -11.63 -8.85 6.11
N ALA A 64 -12.22 -7.71 6.46
CA ALA A 64 -11.94 -6.41 5.86
C ALA A 64 -10.46 -6.02 6.00
N ALA A 65 -9.86 -6.22 7.17
CA ALA A 65 -8.44 -5.91 7.39
C ALA A 65 -7.52 -6.63 6.40
N ARG A 66 -7.81 -7.88 6.05
CA ARG A 66 -7.04 -8.64 5.06
C ARG A 66 -7.19 -8.10 3.63
N ILE A 67 -8.35 -7.53 3.31
CA ILE A 67 -8.64 -6.95 1.99
C ILE A 67 -8.00 -5.57 1.87
N VAL A 68 -7.98 -4.82 2.96
CA VAL A 68 -7.48 -3.44 3.02
C VAL A 68 -5.95 -3.36 3.05
N LEU A 69 -5.27 -4.31 3.67
CA LEU A 69 -3.82 -4.30 3.86
C LEU A 69 -3.00 -4.15 2.57
N PRO A 70 -3.26 -4.91 1.48
CA PRO A 70 -2.51 -4.75 0.24
C PRO A 70 -2.65 -3.35 -0.38
N PRO A 71 -3.85 -2.79 -0.58
CA PRO A 71 -3.98 -1.45 -1.13
C PRO A 71 -3.43 -0.35 -0.20
N MET A 72 -3.53 -0.51 1.13
CA MET A 72 -2.89 0.42 2.08
C MET A 72 -1.37 0.45 1.89
N GLY A 73 -0.74 -0.71 1.77
CA GLY A 73 0.70 -0.80 1.54
C GLY A 73 1.10 -0.17 0.20
N ASN A 74 0.34 -0.40 -0.86
CA ASN A 74 0.57 0.24 -2.16
C ASN A 74 0.43 1.76 -2.06
N GLN A 75 -0.54 2.27 -1.29
CA GLN A 75 -0.72 3.70 -1.07
C GLN A 75 0.47 4.30 -0.31
N MET A 76 0.99 3.61 0.70
CA MET A 76 2.19 4.06 1.41
C MET A 76 3.43 4.14 0.50
N ILE A 77 3.62 3.16 -0.40
CA ILE A 77 4.69 3.20 -1.40
C ILE A 77 4.48 4.37 -2.37
N SER A 78 3.25 4.62 -2.80
CA SER A 78 2.91 5.75 -3.65
C SER A 78 3.23 7.08 -2.95
N MET A 79 2.89 7.21 -1.68
CA MET A 79 3.18 8.39 -0.86
C MET A 79 4.70 8.62 -0.73
N LEU A 80 5.50 7.58 -0.52
CA LEU A 80 6.96 7.68 -0.49
C LEU A 80 7.53 8.27 -1.79
N LYS A 81 6.97 7.88 -2.95
CA LYS A 81 7.40 8.41 -4.24
C LYS A 81 6.89 9.84 -4.46
N SER A 82 5.66 10.12 -4.06
CA SER A 82 5.04 11.45 -4.19
C SER A 82 5.68 12.48 -3.29
N SER A 83 6.37 12.08 -2.21
CA SER A 83 7.11 13.00 -1.36
C SER A 83 8.21 13.75 -2.12
N ALA A 84 8.75 13.16 -3.18
CA ALA A 84 9.73 13.84 -4.05
C ALA A 84 9.14 15.09 -4.74
N LEU A 85 7.83 15.16 -5.00
CA LEU A 85 7.18 16.34 -5.57
C LEU A 85 7.23 17.55 -4.63
N VAL A 86 7.40 17.29 -3.36
CA VAL A 86 7.49 18.28 -2.31
C VAL A 86 8.80 19.07 -2.38
N SER A 87 9.83 18.53 -3.03
CA SER A 87 11.08 19.25 -3.32
C SER A 87 10.86 20.55 -4.11
N VAL A 88 9.82 20.59 -4.95
CA VAL A 88 9.47 21.75 -5.79
C VAL A 88 9.10 22.98 -4.94
N ILE A 89 8.57 22.78 -3.75
CA ILE A 89 8.21 23.84 -2.81
C ILE A 89 9.27 24.04 -1.69
N ALA A 90 10.52 23.68 -2.00
CA ALA A 90 11.72 23.92 -1.17
C ALA A 90 11.69 23.26 0.22
N VAL A 91 10.93 22.17 0.39
CA VAL A 91 11.02 21.39 1.62
C VAL A 91 12.23 20.45 1.52
N GLN A 92 13.03 20.44 2.57
CA GLN A 92 14.22 19.58 2.63
C GLN A 92 13.80 18.10 2.65
N GLU A 93 13.95 17.47 1.50
CA GLU A 93 13.80 16.04 1.31
C GLU A 93 14.95 15.52 0.43
N LEU A 94 14.99 14.20 0.20
CA LEU A 94 16.12 13.56 -0.48
C LEU A 94 16.44 14.18 -1.85
N LEU A 95 15.42 14.46 -2.66
CA LEU A 95 15.64 15.02 -4.00
C LEU A 95 16.14 16.47 -3.96
N LEU A 96 15.65 17.29 -3.02
CA LEU A 96 16.13 18.65 -2.84
C LEU A 96 17.59 18.68 -2.38
N VAL A 97 17.95 17.82 -1.42
CA VAL A 97 19.33 17.70 -0.95
C VAL A 97 20.25 17.23 -2.08
N ALA A 98 19.81 16.27 -2.89
CA ALA A 98 20.56 15.81 -4.06
C ALA A 98 20.77 16.93 -5.09
N ASN A 99 19.74 17.73 -5.36
CA ASN A 99 19.83 18.88 -6.26
C ASN A 99 20.77 19.95 -5.74
N GLN A 100 20.75 20.23 -4.43
CA GLN A 100 21.68 21.19 -3.80
C GLN A 100 23.13 20.70 -3.90
N ALA A 101 23.38 19.42 -3.62
CA ALA A 101 24.70 18.82 -3.76
C ALA A 101 25.17 18.80 -5.22
N ALA A 102 24.26 18.52 -6.16
CA ALA A 102 24.52 18.58 -7.59
C ALA A 102 24.91 19.98 -8.05
N SER A 103 24.18 21.01 -7.59
CA SER A 103 24.45 22.42 -7.95
C SER A 103 25.78 22.90 -7.36
N ALA A 104 26.14 22.47 -6.15
CA ALA A 104 27.39 22.84 -5.50
C ALA A 104 28.63 22.20 -6.15
N SER A 105 28.49 20.98 -6.69
CA SER A 105 29.58 20.20 -7.29
C SER A 105 29.56 20.16 -8.82
N PHE A 106 28.51 20.69 -9.47
CA PHE A 106 28.23 20.58 -10.92
C PHE A 106 28.16 19.12 -11.43
N ARG A 107 27.94 18.13 -10.52
CA ARG A 107 27.88 16.70 -10.81
C ARG A 107 26.44 16.19 -10.69
N TYR A 108 25.56 16.69 -11.55
CA TYR A 108 24.13 16.39 -11.51
C TYR A 108 23.83 14.90 -11.69
N PHE A 109 24.51 14.24 -12.64
CA PHE A 109 24.25 12.84 -12.94
C PHE A 109 24.52 11.93 -11.75
N GLU A 110 25.67 12.10 -11.09
CA GLU A 110 26.03 11.26 -9.95
C GLU A 110 25.12 11.51 -8.73
N ALA A 111 24.81 12.77 -8.45
CA ALA A 111 23.96 13.12 -7.30
C ALA A 111 22.52 12.61 -7.47
N LEU A 112 21.95 12.75 -8.69
CA LEU A 112 20.59 12.24 -8.96
C LEU A 112 20.54 10.72 -9.06
N CYS A 113 21.59 10.08 -9.60
CA CYS A 113 21.70 8.61 -9.58
C CYS A 113 21.77 8.10 -8.14
N ALA A 114 22.54 8.72 -7.28
CA ALA A 114 22.61 8.35 -5.87
C ALA A 114 21.25 8.48 -5.19
N ALA A 115 20.55 9.59 -5.39
CA ALA A 115 19.19 9.77 -4.87
C ALA A 115 18.23 8.69 -5.38
N GLY A 116 18.29 8.35 -6.68
CA GLY A 116 17.51 7.29 -7.29
C GLY A 116 17.78 5.92 -6.65
N ILE A 117 19.03 5.59 -6.37
CA ILE A 117 19.41 4.35 -5.68
C ILE A 117 18.82 4.32 -4.26
N TYR A 118 18.89 5.43 -3.52
CA TYR A 118 18.27 5.51 -2.19
C TYR A 118 16.76 5.30 -2.23
N TYR A 119 16.04 5.90 -3.19
CA TYR A 119 14.61 5.66 -3.38
C TYR A 119 14.31 4.19 -3.73
N LEU A 120 15.11 3.57 -4.59
CA LEU A 120 14.96 2.16 -4.95
C LEU A 120 15.20 1.24 -3.75
N LEU A 121 16.23 1.49 -2.96
CA LEU A 121 16.51 0.72 -1.75
C LEU A 121 15.37 0.84 -0.73
N LEU A 122 14.92 2.06 -0.46
CA LEU A 122 13.86 2.33 0.51
C LEU A 122 12.53 1.69 0.08
N THR A 123 12.15 1.88 -1.19
CA THR A 123 10.91 1.27 -1.73
C THR A 123 11.00 -0.25 -1.78
N SER A 124 12.15 -0.83 -2.12
CA SER A 124 12.36 -2.28 -2.14
C SER A 124 12.24 -2.87 -0.74
N LEU A 125 12.85 -2.23 0.25
CA LEU A 125 12.76 -2.64 1.65
C LEU A 125 11.30 -2.63 2.13
N PHE A 126 10.57 -1.56 1.79
CA PHE A 126 9.16 -1.45 2.15
C PHE A 126 8.29 -2.49 1.45
N MET A 127 8.53 -2.77 0.17
CA MET A 127 7.84 -3.83 -0.59
C MET A 127 8.08 -5.22 0.00
N ILE A 128 9.31 -5.51 0.45
CA ILE A 128 9.63 -6.79 1.11
C ILE A 128 8.87 -6.90 2.43
N PHE A 129 8.88 -5.83 3.24
CA PHE A 129 8.15 -5.78 4.49
C PHE A 129 6.63 -5.97 4.28
N GLN A 130 6.05 -5.27 3.32
CA GLN A 130 4.64 -5.41 2.95
C GLN A 130 4.31 -6.84 2.52
N SER A 131 5.11 -7.43 1.63
CA SER A 131 4.90 -8.81 1.16
C SER A 131 4.99 -9.82 2.30
N TRP A 132 5.85 -9.58 3.28
CA TRP A 132 5.94 -10.38 4.48
C TRP A 132 4.67 -10.25 5.33
N LEU A 133 4.21 -9.02 5.56
CA LEU A 133 2.99 -8.72 6.31
C LEU A 133 1.75 -9.36 5.68
N GLU A 134 1.61 -9.26 4.35
CA GLU A 134 0.53 -9.90 3.59
C GLU A 134 0.55 -11.43 3.76
N ARG A 135 1.73 -12.05 3.71
CA ARG A 135 1.88 -13.51 3.88
C ARG A 135 1.49 -13.98 5.29
N VAL A 136 1.75 -13.16 6.29
CA VAL A 136 1.38 -13.47 7.69
C VAL A 136 -0.12 -13.36 7.88
N LEU A 137 -0.75 -12.35 7.28
CA LEU A 137 -2.17 -12.04 7.47
C LEU A 137 -3.12 -12.78 6.52
N ASP A 138 -2.65 -13.26 5.35
CA ASP A 138 -3.47 -14.02 4.40
C ASP A 138 -2.95 -15.44 4.14
N PRO A 139 -3.28 -16.42 5.00
CA PRO A 139 -2.95 -17.83 4.77
C PRO A 139 -3.68 -18.44 3.56
N ARG A 140 -4.72 -17.79 3.01
CA ARG A 140 -5.50 -18.32 1.87
C ARG A 140 -4.73 -18.29 0.56
N GLN A 141 -3.78 -17.39 0.38
CA GLN A 141 -2.91 -17.40 -0.81
C GLN A 141 -2.05 -18.66 -0.89
N ARG A 142 -1.72 -19.28 0.24
CA ARG A 142 -1.04 -20.59 0.27
C ARG A 142 -1.91 -21.70 -0.35
N ARG A 143 -3.22 -21.72 -0.08
CA ARG A 143 -4.16 -22.72 -0.64
C ARG A 143 -4.39 -22.55 -2.14
N SER A 144 -4.52 -21.32 -2.63
CA SER A 144 -4.70 -21.03 -4.06
C SER A 144 -3.46 -21.46 -4.88
N LYS A 145 -2.25 -21.22 -4.39
CA LYS A 145 -1.02 -21.70 -5.06
C LYS A 145 -0.89 -23.21 -5.02
N SER A 146 -1.31 -23.88 -3.96
CA SER A 146 -1.32 -25.34 -3.85
C SER A 146 -2.34 -25.94 -4.81
N GLN A 147 -3.55 -25.38 -4.91
CA GLN A 147 -4.58 -25.85 -5.86
C GLN A 147 -4.16 -25.65 -7.32
N LYS A 148 -3.53 -24.51 -7.66
CA LYS A 148 -2.98 -24.30 -9.01
C LYS A 148 -1.83 -25.23 -9.34
N ARG A 149 -1.04 -25.67 -8.36
CA ARG A 149 -0.03 -26.71 -8.54
C ARG A 149 -0.67 -28.08 -8.78
N LEU A 150 -1.69 -28.43 -8.00
CA LEU A 150 -2.42 -29.69 -8.16
C LEU A 150 -3.16 -29.75 -9.51
N THR A 151 -3.84 -28.68 -9.93
CA THR A 151 -4.47 -28.62 -11.24
C THR A 151 -3.49 -28.64 -12.41
N ARG A 152 -2.23 -28.20 -12.23
CA ARG A 152 -1.20 -28.37 -13.24
C ARG A 152 -0.66 -29.81 -13.30
N LEU A 153 -0.59 -30.50 -12.17
CA LEU A 153 -0.17 -31.90 -12.09
C LEU A 153 -1.29 -32.85 -12.57
N PHE A 154 -2.56 -32.50 -12.36
CA PHE A 154 -3.75 -33.24 -12.81
C PHE A 154 -4.33 -32.76 -14.15
N LYS A 155 -3.58 -32.00 -14.94
CA LYS A 155 -3.95 -31.73 -16.33
C LYS A 155 -3.71 -33.01 -17.13
N LEU A 156 -4.67 -33.94 -17.03
CA LEU A 156 -4.78 -35.10 -17.94
C LEU A 156 -4.69 -34.60 -19.38
N PRO A 157 -3.90 -35.26 -20.24
CA PRO A 157 -3.80 -34.87 -21.64
C PRO A 157 -5.19 -34.93 -22.29
N LYS A 158 -5.52 -33.95 -23.14
CA LYS A 158 -6.80 -33.78 -23.84
C LYS A 158 -7.12 -34.86 -24.88
N THR A 159 -6.48 -36.01 -24.82
CA THR A 159 -6.57 -37.06 -25.84
C THR A 159 -7.68 -38.07 -25.63
N VAL A 160 -8.64 -37.89 -24.71
CA VAL A 160 -9.72 -38.84 -24.48
C VAL A 160 -11.09 -38.16 -24.59
N ARG A 161 -11.27 -37.25 -25.53
CA ARG A 161 -12.61 -36.64 -25.77
C ARG A 161 -12.91 -36.36 -27.23
N GLU A 162 -12.45 -37.20 -28.14
CA GLU A 162 -12.92 -37.25 -29.51
C GLU A 162 -12.82 -38.68 -30.00
N GLU A 163 -13.86 -39.44 -29.78
CA GLU A 163 -14.34 -40.50 -30.70
C GLU A 163 -15.86 -40.63 -30.55
N PRO A 164 -16.55 -40.85 -31.69
CA PRO A 164 -17.90 -40.43 -32.00
C PRO A 164 -18.99 -41.23 -31.33
#